data_c04521057e3ee8be79059ae95be0ba29
#
_entry.id   c04521057e3ee8be79059ae95be0ba29
#
_cell.length_a   1.000
_cell.length_b   1.000
_cell.length_c   1.000
_cell.angle_alpha   90.00
_cell.angle_beta   90.00
_cell.angle_gamma   90.00
#
_symmetry.space_group_name_H-M   'P 1'
#
loop_
_entity.id
_entity.type
_entity.pdbx_description
1 polymer ?
#
loop_
_entity_poly.entity_id
_entity_poly.type
_entity_poly.pdbx_seq_one_letter_code
_entity_poly.pdbx_strand_id
1 'polypeptide(L)'
;ERAEADGECWFRIEEGSPCPEIWTAHARADTGRDRAEVNCNLRKNHCRIKIVFNGTGSYEIRIRGGVCGYGYDGEPYPGNFMAYVESDGEGSHFICVPRQKDNSLMLDLISERGGVRSFAIGNYLAESGYDWNADDLKDMTVTIDYAATSARFIIDRWSTTLHFETVI
;
A
#
# COMPACT_ATOMS: atom_id res chain seq x y z
N GLU A 1 34.83 15.15 4.45
CA GLU A 1 34.39 13.76 4.23
C GLU A 1 32.89 13.72 4.39
N ARG A 2 32.17 13.73 3.26
CA ARG A 2 30.73 13.48 3.24
C ARG A 2 30.55 11.97 3.37
N ALA A 3 30.01 11.52 4.49
CA ALA A 3 29.43 10.19 4.56
C ALA A 3 28.37 10.14 3.45
N GLU A 4 28.56 9.25 2.49
CA GLU A 4 27.53 8.84 1.57
C GLU A 4 26.42 8.26 2.44
N ALA A 5 25.29 8.97 2.49
CA ALA A 5 24.07 8.47 3.12
C ALA A 5 23.48 7.39 2.20
N ASP A 6 24.18 6.28 2.11
CA ASP A 6 23.77 5.13 1.34
C ASP A 6 22.67 4.43 2.13
N GLY A 7 21.43 4.71 1.73
CA GLY A 7 20.30 3.85 2.08
C GLY A 7 19.75 3.90 3.50
N GLU A 8 19.97 4.96 4.28
CA GLU A 8 19.33 5.06 5.60
C GLU A 8 17.84 5.35 5.47
N CYS A 9 17.05 4.56 6.19
CA CYS A 9 15.62 4.79 6.34
C CYS A 9 15.40 6.09 7.12
N TRP A 10 14.90 7.12 6.45
CA TRP A 10 14.57 8.40 7.07
C TRP A 10 13.27 8.33 7.88
N PHE A 11 12.28 7.62 7.34
CA PHE A 11 10.99 7.43 7.97
C PHE A 11 10.62 5.95 7.94
N ARG A 12 10.41 5.36 9.10
CA ARG A 12 9.98 3.97 9.24
C ARG A 12 8.54 3.91 9.73
N ILE A 13 7.75 3.09 9.07
CA ILE A 13 6.39 2.78 9.50
C ILE A 13 6.49 1.79 10.68
N GLU A 14 5.79 2.09 11.75
CA GLU A 14 5.73 1.24 12.94
C GLU A 14 5.05 -0.10 12.58
N GLU A 15 5.63 -1.20 13.05
CA GLU A 15 5.07 -2.53 12.80
C GLU A 15 3.68 -2.66 13.43
N GLY A 16 2.74 -3.20 12.66
CA GLY A 16 1.34 -3.31 13.05
C GLY A 16 0.49 -2.07 12.75
N SER A 17 1.11 -0.95 12.41
CA SER A 17 0.42 0.32 12.11
C SER A 17 0.21 0.54 10.61
N PRO A 18 -0.91 1.18 10.20
CA PRO A 18 -1.09 1.59 8.83
C PRO A 18 -0.04 2.64 8.41
N CYS A 19 0.28 2.69 7.13
CA CYS A 19 1.10 3.75 6.59
C CYS A 19 0.37 5.10 6.75
N PRO A 20 1.00 6.14 7.30
CA PRO A 20 0.39 7.46 7.29
C PRO A 20 0.32 8.02 5.87
N GLU A 21 -0.50 9.03 5.68
CA GLU A 21 -0.56 9.74 4.41
C GLU A 21 0.73 10.56 4.22
N ILE A 22 1.56 10.15 3.26
CA ILE A 22 2.89 10.72 3.01
C ILE A 22 2.97 11.30 1.62
N TRP A 23 3.43 12.54 1.53
CA TRP A 23 3.87 13.20 0.30
C TRP A 23 5.31 13.62 0.45
N THR A 24 6.12 13.36 -0.55
CA THR A 24 7.53 13.75 -0.58
C THR A 24 7.80 14.67 -1.76
N ALA A 25 8.79 15.53 -1.59
CA ALA A 25 9.35 16.32 -2.68
C ALA A 25 10.85 16.45 -2.50
N HIS A 26 11.57 16.41 -3.60
CA HIS A 26 13.00 16.67 -3.65
C HIS A 26 13.27 17.91 -4.49
N ALA A 27 14.10 18.79 -3.95
CA ALA A 27 14.52 19.96 -4.68
C ALA A 27 15.98 20.29 -4.34
N ARG A 28 16.69 20.87 -5.31
CA ARG A 28 18.04 21.39 -5.12
C ARG A 28 17.98 22.90 -5.13
N ALA A 29 18.55 23.52 -4.10
CA ALA A 29 18.74 24.97 -4.03
C ALA A 29 20.20 25.34 -4.35
N ASP A 30 20.40 26.36 -5.19
CA ASP A 30 21.69 27.00 -5.36
C ASP A 30 21.88 28.00 -4.21
N THR A 31 22.74 27.64 -3.26
CA THR A 31 23.03 28.47 -2.07
C THR A 31 24.11 29.52 -2.33
N GLY A 32 24.63 29.63 -3.55
CA GLY A 32 25.62 30.64 -3.93
C GLY A 32 25.02 32.03 -4.24
N ARG A 33 23.71 32.19 -4.10
CA ARG A 33 22.97 33.44 -4.37
C ARG A 33 22.30 33.94 -3.10
N ASP A 34 22.10 35.27 -3.03
CA ASP A 34 21.41 35.91 -1.89
C ASP A 34 19.94 35.46 -1.75
N ARG A 35 19.35 34.92 -2.82
CA ARG A 35 17.99 34.43 -2.84
C ARG A 35 17.93 33.14 -3.68
N ALA A 36 17.36 32.08 -3.13
CA ALA A 36 17.06 30.85 -3.83
C ALA A 36 15.54 30.62 -3.85
N GLU A 37 14.99 30.33 -5.04
CA GLU A 37 13.60 29.90 -5.21
C GLU A 37 13.62 28.42 -5.59
N VAL A 38 12.80 27.63 -4.89
CA VAL A 38 12.71 26.20 -5.11
C VAL A 38 11.26 25.82 -5.36
N ASN A 39 11.00 25.25 -6.53
CA ASN A 39 9.70 24.65 -6.87
C ASN A 39 9.73 23.18 -6.52
N CYS A 40 8.78 22.73 -5.71
CA CYS A 40 8.65 21.34 -5.31
C CYS A 40 7.34 20.75 -5.84
N ASN A 41 7.43 19.66 -6.58
CA ASN A 41 6.28 18.84 -6.93
C ASN A 41 6.15 17.73 -5.90
N LEU A 42 4.98 17.64 -5.26
CA LEU A 42 4.71 16.59 -4.28
C LEU A 42 4.39 15.28 -4.99
N ARG A 43 5.03 14.22 -4.54
CA ARG A 43 4.77 12.84 -4.96
C ARG A 43 4.00 12.13 -3.84
N LYS A 44 2.86 11.56 -4.17
CA LYS A 44 2.06 10.79 -3.22
C LYS A 44 2.69 9.42 -2.98
N ASN A 45 3.16 9.16 -1.78
CA ASN A 45 3.89 7.94 -1.42
C ASN A 45 3.06 6.94 -0.60
N HIS A 46 1.76 7.06 -0.63
CA HIS A 46 0.83 6.12 -0.01
C HIS A 46 -0.31 5.81 -0.96
N CYS A 47 -0.93 4.66 -0.76
CA CYS A 47 -2.17 4.29 -1.43
C CYS A 47 -3.20 3.93 -0.36
N ARG A 48 -4.40 4.52 -0.44
CA ARG A 48 -5.52 4.15 0.42
C ARG A 48 -6.31 3.05 -0.24
N ILE A 49 -6.45 1.94 0.49
CA ILE A 49 -7.23 0.79 0.05
C ILE A 49 -8.52 0.74 0.86
N LYS A 50 -9.66 0.79 0.17
CA LYS A 50 -10.95 0.47 0.73
C LYS A 50 -11.22 -1.01 0.52
N ILE A 51 -11.47 -1.75 1.59
CA ILE A 51 -11.81 -3.18 1.52
C ILE A 51 -13.29 -3.33 1.83
N VAL A 52 -14.03 -3.91 0.90
CA VAL A 52 -15.44 -4.27 1.06
C VAL A 52 -15.51 -5.78 1.12
N PHE A 53 -16.05 -6.30 2.21
CA PHE A 53 -16.18 -7.72 2.42
C PHE A 53 -17.64 -8.16 2.28
N ASN A 54 -17.89 -9.03 1.29
CA ASN A 54 -19.19 -9.66 1.09
C ASN A 54 -19.14 -11.09 1.62
N GLY A 55 -19.65 -11.31 2.82
CA GLY A 55 -19.68 -12.63 3.44
C GLY A 55 -20.22 -12.60 4.85
N THR A 56 -20.55 -13.77 5.35
CA THR A 56 -20.98 -13.97 6.74
C THR A 56 -19.79 -14.49 7.55
N GLY A 57 -19.40 -13.78 8.59
CA GLY A 57 -18.32 -14.16 9.51
C GLY A 57 -17.54 -12.96 10.00
N SER A 58 -16.87 -13.15 11.13
CA SER A 58 -15.92 -12.19 11.67
C SER A 58 -14.51 -12.60 11.25
N TYR A 59 -13.80 -11.66 10.63
CA TYR A 59 -12.44 -11.87 10.17
C TYR A 59 -11.58 -10.69 10.59
N GLU A 60 -10.38 -10.97 11.03
CA GLU A 60 -9.33 -9.97 11.10
C GLU A 60 -8.69 -9.85 9.71
N ILE A 61 -8.53 -8.64 9.26
CA ILE A 61 -7.92 -8.34 7.95
C ILE A 61 -6.54 -7.76 8.20
N ARG A 62 -5.54 -8.37 7.59
CA ARG A 62 -4.16 -7.92 7.68
C ARG A 62 -3.60 -7.68 6.28
N ILE A 63 -2.84 -6.58 6.12
CA ILE A 63 -2.08 -6.31 4.89
C ILE A 63 -0.60 -6.35 5.23
N ARG A 64 0.18 -6.95 4.33
CA ARG A 64 1.65 -7.03 4.42
C ARG A 64 2.28 -6.77 3.06
N GLY A 65 3.48 -6.19 3.07
CA GLY A 65 4.21 -5.82 1.86
C GLY A 65 5.72 -5.73 2.07
N GLY A 66 6.44 -5.39 1.03
CA GLY A 66 7.90 -5.35 0.98
C GLY A 66 8.54 -3.99 1.26
N VAL A 67 7.75 -2.99 1.67
CA VAL A 67 8.24 -1.63 1.93
C VAL A 67 7.85 -1.21 3.34
N CYS A 68 8.83 -0.90 4.19
CA CYS A 68 8.61 -0.53 5.59
C CYS A 68 8.87 0.95 5.90
N GLY A 69 9.11 1.78 4.90
CA GLY A 69 9.43 3.19 5.12
C GLY A 69 9.94 3.90 3.87
N TYR A 70 10.64 5.01 4.07
CA TYR A 70 11.19 5.85 3.01
C TYR A 70 12.59 6.33 3.35
N GLY A 71 13.45 6.41 2.33
CA GLY A 71 14.76 7.03 2.42
C GLY A 71 14.69 8.57 2.40
N TYR A 72 15.82 9.21 2.62
CA TYR A 72 15.95 10.68 2.52
C TYR A 72 15.64 11.22 1.11
N ASP A 73 15.77 10.38 0.12
CA ASP A 73 15.41 10.67 -1.27
C ASP A 73 13.90 10.53 -1.55
N GLY A 74 13.11 10.15 -0.55
CA GLY A 74 11.67 9.88 -0.69
C GLY A 74 11.35 8.57 -1.39
N GLU A 75 12.37 7.76 -1.71
CA GLU A 75 12.16 6.45 -2.32
C GLU A 75 11.75 5.40 -1.27
N PRO A 76 10.92 4.41 -1.68
CA PRO A 76 10.49 3.37 -0.78
C PRO A 76 11.68 2.57 -0.21
N TYR A 77 11.72 2.44 1.11
CA TYR A 77 12.74 1.67 1.81
C TYR A 77 12.29 0.22 1.97
N PRO A 78 13.08 -0.76 1.49
CA PRO A 78 12.71 -2.16 1.55
C PRO A 78 12.67 -2.69 2.99
N GLY A 79 11.72 -3.57 3.25
CA GLY A 79 11.55 -4.21 4.55
C GLY A 79 10.11 -4.68 4.74
N ASN A 80 9.87 -5.37 5.84
CA ASN A 80 8.56 -5.91 6.12
C ASN A 80 7.60 -4.81 6.58
N PHE A 81 6.52 -4.65 5.87
CA PHE A 81 5.33 -3.89 6.26
C PHE A 81 4.24 -4.87 6.67
N MET A 82 3.60 -4.60 7.79
CA MET A 82 2.42 -5.33 8.22
C MET A 82 1.53 -4.37 9.00
N ALA A 83 0.24 -4.36 8.64
CA ALA A 83 -0.75 -3.59 9.38
C ALA A 83 -2.08 -4.33 9.41
N TYR A 84 -2.83 -4.12 10.48
CA TYR A 84 -4.19 -4.59 10.62
C TYR A 84 -5.16 -3.54 10.11
N VAL A 85 -6.23 -4.02 9.49
CA VAL A 85 -7.22 -3.13 8.88
C VAL A 85 -8.30 -2.80 9.89
N GLU A 86 -8.51 -1.52 10.12
CA GLU A 86 -9.56 -1.05 11.01
C GLU A 86 -10.93 -1.05 10.31
N SER A 87 -11.99 -1.38 11.05
CA SER A 87 -13.37 -1.30 10.57
C SER A 87 -13.94 0.09 10.89
N ASP A 88 -14.67 0.68 9.96
CA ASP A 88 -15.43 1.91 10.17
C ASP A 88 -16.82 1.66 10.83
N GLY A 89 -17.12 0.39 11.12
CA GLY A 89 -18.40 -0.01 11.72
C GLY A 89 -19.55 -0.17 10.71
N GLU A 90 -19.34 0.14 9.43
CA GLU A 90 -20.33 0.05 8.37
C GLU A 90 -20.06 -1.09 7.38
N GLY A 91 -19.15 -2.01 7.70
CA GLY A 91 -18.76 -3.13 6.83
C GLY A 91 -17.75 -2.76 5.74
N SER A 92 -17.23 -1.55 5.75
CA SER A 92 -16.07 -1.13 4.97
C SER A 92 -14.84 -1.04 5.88
N HIS A 93 -13.70 -1.37 5.31
CA HIS A 93 -12.42 -1.30 5.98
C HIS A 93 -11.48 -0.42 5.16
N PHE A 94 -10.66 0.36 5.83
CA PHE A 94 -9.69 1.23 5.17
C PHE A 94 -8.30 0.97 5.71
N ILE A 95 -7.33 1.04 4.83
CA ILE A 95 -5.93 1.02 5.20
C ILE A 95 -5.10 1.84 4.21
N CYS A 96 -4.13 2.59 4.73
CA CYS A 96 -3.08 3.15 3.90
C CYS A 96 -1.89 2.20 3.88
N VAL A 97 -1.40 1.92 2.68
CA VAL A 97 -0.19 1.13 2.45
C VAL A 97 0.89 2.00 1.83
N PRO A 98 2.17 1.75 2.12
CA PRO A 98 3.26 2.47 1.47
C PRO A 98 3.33 2.10 -0.01
N ARG A 99 3.89 2.99 -0.82
CA ARG A 99 4.27 2.73 -2.21
C ARG A 99 5.12 1.47 -2.27
N GLN A 100 4.74 0.51 -3.09
CA GLN A 100 5.50 -0.73 -3.26
C GLN A 100 6.52 -0.60 -4.39
N LYS A 101 7.56 -1.43 -4.36
CA LYS A 101 8.56 -1.58 -5.43
C LYS A 101 8.30 -2.81 -6.31
N ASP A 102 7.47 -3.72 -5.81
CA ASP A 102 7.21 -5.01 -6.41
C ASP A 102 5.76 -5.48 -6.15
N ASN A 103 5.48 -6.72 -6.47
CA ASN A 103 4.18 -7.34 -6.31
C ASN A 103 4.00 -8.05 -4.95
N SER A 104 4.81 -7.72 -3.96
CA SER A 104 4.80 -8.41 -2.66
C SER A 104 3.58 -8.12 -1.78
N LEU A 105 2.71 -7.18 -2.19
CA LEU A 105 1.54 -6.80 -1.39
C LEU A 105 0.55 -7.95 -1.29
N MET A 106 0.26 -8.35 -0.06
CA MET A 106 -0.64 -9.45 0.29
C MET A 106 -1.73 -8.97 1.22
N LEU A 107 -2.92 -9.54 1.07
CA LEU A 107 -4.03 -9.37 1.99
C LEU A 107 -4.36 -10.73 2.61
N ASP A 108 -4.38 -10.79 3.93
CA ASP A 108 -4.71 -12.00 4.68
C ASP A 108 -6.06 -11.81 5.40
N LEU A 109 -6.96 -12.77 5.25
CA LEU A 109 -8.16 -12.92 6.06
C LEU A 109 -7.89 -13.97 7.12
N ILE A 110 -8.01 -13.58 8.36
CA ILE A 110 -7.75 -14.45 9.52
C ILE A 110 -9.09 -14.73 10.19
N SER A 111 -9.52 -15.98 10.18
CA SER A 111 -10.76 -16.39 10.85
C SER A 111 -10.58 -16.47 12.36
N GLU A 112 -11.68 -16.41 13.11
CA GLU A 112 -11.68 -16.58 14.58
C GLU A 112 -11.03 -17.89 15.07
N ARG A 113 -11.01 -18.91 14.20
CA ARG A 113 -10.36 -20.20 14.47
C ARG A 113 -8.88 -20.25 14.09
N GLY A 114 -8.31 -19.10 13.68
CA GLY A 114 -6.90 -18.98 13.29
C GLY A 114 -6.58 -19.46 11.88
N GLY A 115 -7.58 -19.86 11.08
CA GLY A 115 -7.36 -20.15 9.64
C GLY A 115 -7.02 -18.89 8.87
N VAL A 116 -5.97 -18.92 8.07
CA VAL A 116 -5.51 -17.79 7.25
C VAL A 116 -5.76 -18.08 5.78
N ARG A 117 -6.39 -17.14 5.09
CA ARG A 117 -6.50 -17.14 3.62
C ARG A 117 -5.79 -15.89 3.08
N SER A 118 -4.81 -16.09 2.22
CA SER A 118 -3.99 -15.02 1.65
C SER A 118 -4.34 -14.75 0.20
N PHE A 119 -4.39 -13.45 -0.16
CA PHE A 119 -4.62 -12.96 -1.52
C PHE A 119 -3.40 -12.16 -1.96
N ALA A 120 -2.79 -12.53 -3.10
CA ALA A 120 -1.65 -11.83 -3.68
C ALA A 120 -2.11 -10.57 -4.43
N ILE A 121 -2.62 -9.57 -3.71
CA ILE A 121 -3.19 -8.37 -4.33
C ILE A 121 -2.16 -7.61 -5.17
N GLY A 122 -0.88 -7.67 -4.83
CA GLY A 122 0.19 -7.07 -5.63
C GLY A 122 0.29 -7.64 -7.04
N ASN A 123 0.11 -8.96 -7.21
CA ASN A 123 0.10 -9.58 -8.54
C ASN A 123 -1.09 -9.08 -9.37
N TYR A 124 -2.27 -9.01 -8.76
CA TYR A 124 -3.46 -8.53 -9.45
C TYR A 124 -3.38 -7.05 -9.82
N LEU A 125 -2.77 -6.24 -8.98
CA LEU A 125 -2.50 -4.84 -9.29
C LEU A 125 -1.57 -4.71 -10.50
N ALA A 126 -0.50 -5.50 -10.56
CA ALA A 126 0.41 -5.51 -11.71
C ALA A 126 -0.31 -5.94 -13.00
N GLU A 127 -1.12 -7.00 -12.96
CA GLU A 127 -1.92 -7.45 -14.09
C GLU A 127 -2.96 -6.41 -14.55
N SER A 128 -3.47 -5.61 -13.61
CA SER A 128 -4.40 -4.53 -13.89
C SER A 128 -3.74 -3.28 -14.49
N GLY A 129 -2.42 -3.25 -14.55
CA GLY A 129 -1.66 -2.09 -15.00
C GLY A 129 -1.54 -0.98 -13.95
N TYR A 130 -1.74 -1.29 -12.67
CA TYR A 130 -1.49 -0.33 -11.60
C TYR A 130 -0.02 0.05 -11.54
N ASP A 131 0.26 1.35 -11.67
CA ASP A 131 1.63 1.86 -11.70
C ASP A 131 2.06 2.41 -10.35
N TRP A 132 2.87 1.65 -9.63
CA TRP A 132 3.49 2.09 -8.38
C TRP A 132 4.52 3.23 -8.56
N ASN A 133 4.94 3.55 -9.79
CA ASN A 133 5.88 4.63 -10.08
C ASN A 133 5.18 5.96 -10.38
N ALA A 134 3.86 5.98 -10.54
CA ALA A 134 3.11 7.20 -10.78
C ALA A 134 3.34 8.23 -9.67
N ASP A 135 3.46 9.52 -9.99
CA ASP A 135 3.64 10.58 -8.99
C ASP A 135 2.41 10.71 -8.08
N ASP A 136 1.22 10.54 -8.62
CA ASP A 136 -0.04 10.54 -7.90
C ASP A 136 -0.63 9.13 -7.86
N LEU A 137 -0.29 8.36 -6.83
CA LEU A 137 -0.83 7.02 -6.64
C LEU A 137 -2.34 7.05 -6.47
N LYS A 138 -3.04 6.26 -7.28
CA LYS A 138 -4.50 6.11 -7.20
C LYS A 138 -4.90 5.28 -6.00
N ASP A 139 -5.94 5.72 -5.30
CA ASP A 139 -6.59 4.92 -4.28
C ASP A 139 -7.42 3.81 -4.93
N MET A 140 -7.63 2.72 -4.21
CA MET A 140 -8.29 1.55 -4.76
C MET A 140 -9.38 1.01 -3.84
N THR A 141 -10.30 0.26 -4.44
CA THR A 141 -11.29 -0.54 -3.71
C THR A 141 -11.09 -2.01 -4.05
N VAL A 142 -10.97 -2.82 -3.03
CA VAL A 142 -10.92 -4.28 -3.15
C VAL A 142 -12.21 -4.84 -2.56
N THR A 143 -13.04 -5.46 -3.39
CA THR A 143 -14.22 -6.18 -2.92
C THR A 143 -13.91 -7.66 -2.88
N ILE A 144 -14.05 -8.28 -1.72
CA ILE A 144 -13.79 -9.70 -1.51
C ILE A 144 -15.14 -10.37 -1.33
N ASP A 145 -15.46 -11.31 -2.20
CA ASP A 145 -16.63 -12.17 -2.06
C ASP A 145 -16.17 -13.55 -1.55
N TYR A 146 -16.41 -13.78 -0.28
CA TYR A 146 -15.97 -15.02 0.36
C TYR A 146 -16.75 -16.24 -0.12
N ALA A 147 -18.03 -16.08 -0.44
CA ALA A 147 -18.88 -17.17 -0.92
C ALA A 147 -18.53 -17.59 -2.36
N ALA A 148 -18.17 -16.62 -3.19
CA ALA A 148 -17.79 -16.86 -4.58
C ALA A 148 -16.30 -17.22 -4.75
N THR A 149 -15.50 -17.21 -3.68
CA THR A 149 -14.04 -17.37 -3.75
C THR A 149 -13.41 -16.42 -4.77
N SER A 150 -13.92 -15.21 -4.86
CA SER A 150 -13.50 -14.21 -5.83
C SER A 150 -13.11 -12.90 -5.13
N ALA A 151 -12.18 -12.17 -5.71
CA ALA A 151 -11.94 -10.79 -5.33
C ALA A 151 -12.10 -9.89 -6.56
N ARG A 152 -12.75 -8.76 -6.37
CA ARG A 152 -12.93 -7.76 -7.38
C ARG A 152 -12.13 -6.52 -7.00
N PHE A 153 -11.32 -6.03 -7.95
CA PHE A 153 -10.53 -4.83 -7.79
C PHE A 153 -11.14 -3.68 -8.59
N ILE A 154 -11.25 -2.53 -7.96
CA ILE A 154 -11.70 -1.30 -8.59
C ILE A 154 -10.64 -0.24 -8.32
N ILE A 155 -10.02 0.25 -9.39
CA ILE A 155 -9.02 1.32 -9.34
C ILE A 155 -9.57 2.47 -10.17
N ASP A 156 -9.88 3.60 -9.55
CA ASP A 156 -10.37 4.84 -10.17
C ASP A 156 -11.59 4.56 -11.08
N ARG A 157 -12.24 4.03 -11.60
CA ARG A 157 -13.34 3.67 -12.50
C ARG A 157 -13.06 2.41 -13.33
N TRP A 158 -11.84 1.91 -13.25
CA TRP A 158 -11.48 0.67 -13.89
C TRP A 158 -11.80 -0.50 -12.94
N SER A 159 -12.44 -1.55 -13.43
CA SER A 159 -12.76 -2.72 -12.61
C SER A 159 -12.35 -4.00 -13.32
N THR A 160 -11.70 -4.89 -12.60
CA THR A 160 -11.50 -6.27 -13.01
C THR A 160 -12.03 -7.23 -11.94
N THR A 161 -12.56 -8.35 -12.37
CA THR A 161 -12.99 -9.42 -11.46
C THR A 161 -12.11 -10.63 -11.71
N LEU A 162 -11.49 -11.11 -10.65
CA LEU A 162 -10.62 -12.28 -10.67
C LEU A 162 -11.30 -13.41 -9.90
N HIS A 163 -11.31 -14.58 -10.48
CA HIS A 163 -11.80 -15.79 -9.85
C HIS A 163 -10.60 -16.60 -9.36
N PHE A 164 -10.63 -17.02 -8.11
CA PHE A 164 -9.56 -17.84 -7.53
C PHE A 164 -9.94 -19.30 -7.59
N GLU A 165 -9.09 -20.11 -8.17
CA GLU A 165 -9.14 -21.55 -7.96
C GLU A 165 -8.57 -21.83 -6.56
N THR A 166 -9.39 -22.36 -5.68
CA THR A 166 -8.92 -22.85 -4.39
C THR A 166 -8.16 -24.14 -4.65
N VAL A 167 -6.84 -24.08 -4.61
CA VAL A 167 -6.04 -25.32 -4.49
C VAL A 167 -6.25 -25.81 -3.06
N ILE A 168 -7.00 -26.89 -2.92
CA ILE A 168 -7.23 -27.62 -1.66
C ILE A 168 -5.98 -28.41 -1.31
#